data_85e2e0dc30acb137162b0f2ff0af2793
#
_entry.id   85e2e0dc30acb137162b0f2ff0af2793
#
_cell.length_a   1.000
_cell.length_b   1.000
_cell.length_c   1.000
_cell.angle_alpha   90.00
_cell.angle_beta   90.00
_cell.angle_gamma   90.00
#
_symmetry.space_group_name_H-M   'P 1'
#
loop_
_entity.id
_entity.type
_entity.pdbx_description
1 polymer ?
#
loop_
_entity_poly.entity_id
_entity_poly.type
_entity_poly.pdbx_seq_one_letter_code
_entity_poly.pdbx_strand_id
1 'polypeptide(L)'
;MTRQILFTLLALGVVFGRGADALDAADDLELRDGDRIVLLGNTLIERAQIYGYLETMLTIGNPGLGLTFRNVGWSADNVFGHSRAVFDAAAKGFGKLRKQVADAKPTVLIIGYGSNAAYDGEAGLPAFVAGYKRLLDALAGTGVRMALLSPVRLEKMKPPLPDPAQQNENLTLYTAAIAGIAEERKLLFVDLFRHLRADSPEERLTSNGIHLNASGYLKAGQLIAARIGAGGKAAALAIDAGKPGVVSAKGLQVDELEKKGETITFKVLRGSLPSFSAAGGAEQVLQVAGLRSGEYVLRVDGVEVAKADSSQWKAGVHVGGGPDYERIEKIRKLAIEKNFFYFHRYRPANWPYIYGFRRHEQGNNAVEIPLFDPLIAEKEAAIASLRVPVARAYELARVKGGAK
;
A
#
# COMPACT_ATOMS: atom_id res chain seq x y z
N MET A 1 -52.64 38.50 45.07
CA MET A 1 -51.31 37.88 45.44
C MET A 1 -51.18 36.62 44.64
N THR A 2 -50.61 36.71 43.46
CA THR A 2 -50.47 35.59 42.52
C THR A 2 -48.98 35.22 42.43
N ARG A 3 -48.60 34.06 42.94
CA ARG A 3 -47.23 33.51 42.84
C ARG A 3 -47.03 32.86 41.47
N GLN A 4 -46.15 33.43 40.66
CA GLN A 4 -45.62 32.80 39.47
C GLN A 4 -44.52 31.81 39.89
N ILE A 5 -44.68 30.53 39.48
CA ILE A 5 -43.68 29.48 39.61
C ILE A 5 -42.91 29.44 38.31
N LEU A 6 -41.64 29.79 38.42
CA LEU A 6 -40.68 29.75 37.30
C LEU A 6 -40.15 28.30 37.17
N PHE A 7 -40.50 27.61 36.07
CA PHE A 7 -39.91 26.32 35.70
C PHE A 7 -38.59 26.56 34.96
N THR A 8 -37.49 26.22 35.60
CA THR A 8 -36.18 26.22 34.98
C THR A 8 -36.00 24.88 34.24
N LEU A 9 -36.05 24.88 32.92
CA LEU A 9 -35.69 23.73 32.08
C LEU A 9 -34.17 23.58 32.09
N LEU A 10 -33.68 22.51 32.73
CA LEU A 10 -32.31 22.07 32.69
C LEU A 10 -32.11 21.31 31.37
N ALA A 11 -31.53 21.96 30.36
CA ALA A 11 -31.12 21.28 29.12
C ALA A 11 -29.87 20.43 29.40
N LEU A 12 -30.06 19.11 29.49
CA LEU A 12 -28.96 18.13 29.52
C LEU A 12 -28.33 18.07 28.12
N GLY A 13 -27.28 18.82 27.93
CA GLY A 13 -26.42 18.72 26.75
C GLY A 13 -25.72 17.35 26.72
N VAL A 14 -26.23 16.43 25.88
CA VAL A 14 -25.52 15.23 25.52
C VAL A 14 -24.31 15.64 24.69
N VAL A 15 -23.16 15.68 25.34
CA VAL A 15 -21.87 15.79 24.65
C VAL A 15 -21.63 14.45 23.94
N PHE A 16 -21.98 14.37 22.66
CA PHE A 16 -21.47 13.33 21.78
C PHE A 16 -19.95 13.50 21.74
N GLY A 17 -19.26 12.64 22.47
CA GLY A 17 -17.82 12.52 22.39
C GLY A 17 -17.43 12.25 20.94
N ARG A 18 -16.76 13.21 20.32
CA ARG A 18 -15.99 13.01 19.10
C ARG A 18 -14.83 12.10 19.42
N GLY A 19 -15.08 10.80 19.39
CA GLY A 19 -14.06 9.75 19.22
C GLY A 19 -13.91 9.51 17.72
N ALA A 20 -13.47 10.52 16.99
CA ALA A 20 -12.90 10.32 15.67
C ALA A 20 -11.39 10.42 15.89
N ASP A 21 -10.68 9.32 15.61
CA ASP A 21 -9.24 9.33 15.46
C ASP A 21 -8.88 10.46 14.48
N ALA A 22 -8.45 11.60 15.02
CA ALA A 22 -7.74 12.59 14.27
C ALA A 22 -6.44 11.88 13.84
N LEU A 23 -6.38 11.43 12.61
CA LEU A 23 -5.13 11.10 11.95
C LEU A 23 -4.33 12.39 11.97
N ASP A 24 -3.31 12.45 12.84
CA ASP A 24 -2.53 13.64 13.09
C ASP A 24 -2.11 14.28 11.76
N ALA A 25 -2.38 15.57 11.63
CA ALA A 25 -1.97 16.41 10.52
C ALA A 25 -0.46 16.67 10.59
N ALA A 26 0.33 15.65 10.29
CA ALA A 26 1.69 15.84 9.81
C ALA A 26 1.62 16.15 8.31
N ASP A 27 2.50 17.02 7.82
CA ASP A 27 2.55 17.43 6.43
C ASP A 27 2.42 16.21 5.50
N ASP A 28 1.37 16.19 4.66
CA ASP A 28 1.14 15.12 3.71
C ASP A 28 2.37 14.98 2.81
N LEU A 29 2.86 13.76 2.68
CA LEU A 29 3.94 13.47 1.73
C LEU A 29 3.34 13.43 0.32
N GLU A 30 3.23 14.59 -0.33
CA GLU A 30 2.71 14.68 -1.69
C GLU A 30 3.66 14.02 -2.69
N LEU A 31 3.16 13.07 -3.48
CA LEU A 31 3.91 12.46 -4.58
C LEU A 31 3.90 13.37 -5.80
N ARG A 32 5.03 13.40 -6.54
CA ARG A 32 5.23 14.25 -7.71
C ARG A 32 5.61 13.42 -8.92
N ASP A 33 5.36 13.96 -10.10
CA ASP A 33 5.79 13.32 -11.33
C ASP A 33 7.31 13.12 -11.36
N GLY A 34 7.74 11.94 -11.79
CA GLY A 34 9.15 11.55 -11.81
C GLY A 34 9.73 11.14 -10.46
N ASP A 35 8.91 11.03 -9.39
CA ASP A 35 9.41 10.59 -8.09
C ASP A 35 10.02 9.20 -8.14
N ARG A 36 11.17 9.08 -7.46
CA ARG A 36 11.82 7.82 -7.16
C ARG A 36 11.67 7.51 -5.68
N ILE A 37 10.80 6.55 -5.40
CA ILE A 37 10.47 6.10 -4.05
C ILE A 37 11.43 4.98 -3.67
N VAL A 38 12.25 5.21 -2.65
CA VAL A 38 13.18 4.22 -2.14
C VAL A 38 12.68 3.71 -0.79
N LEU A 39 12.52 2.39 -0.69
CA LEU A 39 12.12 1.68 0.52
C LEU A 39 13.39 1.25 1.25
N LEU A 40 13.60 1.75 2.48
CA LEU A 40 14.76 1.46 3.32
C LEU A 40 14.31 0.84 4.64
N GLY A 41 14.94 -0.23 5.08
CA GLY A 41 14.62 -0.84 6.37
C GLY A 41 15.13 -2.27 6.52
N ASN A 42 14.53 -2.94 7.47
CA ASN A 42 14.86 -4.32 7.82
C ASN A 42 14.04 -5.35 7.01
N THR A 43 13.81 -6.51 7.60
CA THR A 43 13.09 -7.66 6.99
C THR A 43 11.69 -7.29 6.50
N LEU A 44 10.96 -6.39 7.20
CA LEU A 44 9.65 -5.92 6.76
C LEU A 44 9.75 -5.30 5.36
N ILE A 45 10.72 -4.44 5.15
CA ILE A 45 10.92 -3.75 3.87
C ILE A 45 11.49 -4.70 2.81
N GLU A 46 12.53 -5.50 3.14
CA GLU A 46 13.10 -6.44 2.18
C GLU A 46 12.03 -7.38 1.61
N ARG A 47 11.22 -7.98 2.47
CA ARG A 47 10.20 -8.95 2.05
C ARG A 47 9.03 -8.33 1.28
N ALA A 48 8.77 -7.03 1.41
CA ALA A 48 7.73 -6.35 0.65
C ALA A 48 7.92 -6.50 -0.87
N GLN A 49 9.17 -6.67 -1.34
CA GLN A 49 9.50 -6.84 -2.76
C GLN A 49 8.86 -8.07 -3.40
N ILE A 50 8.67 -9.17 -2.64
CA ILE A 50 8.10 -10.41 -3.18
C ILE A 50 6.57 -10.38 -3.30
N TYR A 51 5.93 -9.36 -2.74
CA TYR A 51 4.48 -9.19 -2.79
C TYR A 51 4.03 -8.07 -3.74
N GLY A 52 4.81 -7.01 -3.89
CA GLY A 52 4.59 -5.92 -4.85
C GLY A 52 3.37 -5.02 -4.58
N TYR A 53 2.65 -5.20 -3.46
CA TYR A 53 1.38 -4.50 -3.21
C TYR A 53 1.54 -2.99 -3.08
N LEU A 54 2.46 -2.51 -2.20
CA LEU A 54 2.65 -1.07 -1.96
C LEU A 54 2.99 -0.33 -3.25
N GLU A 55 3.97 -0.84 -3.99
CA GLU A 55 4.40 -0.25 -5.26
C GLU A 55 3.26 -0.18 -6.27
N THR A 56 2.49 -1.28 -6.39
CA THR A 56 1.34 -1.33 -7.30
C THR A 56 0.27 -0.31 -6.88
N MET A 57 -0.08 -0.23 -5.59
CA MET A 57 -1.09 0.71 -5.09
C MET A 57 -0.71 2.16 -5.34
N LEU A 58 0.55 2.53 -5.07
CA LEU A 58 1.04 3.88 -5.33
C LEU A 58 1.02 4.22 -6.83
N THR A 59 1.36 3.24 -7.68
CA THR A 59 1.36 3.40 -9.15
C THR A 59 -0.06 3.58 -9.70
N ILE A 60 -1.00 2.70 -9.32
CA ILE A 60 -2.37 2.74 -9.87
C ILE A 60 -3.21 3.86 -9.28
N GLY A 61 -2.93 4.27 -8.04
CA GLY A 61 -3.59 5.41 -7.39
C GLY A 61 -3.15 6.77 -7.96
N ASN A 62 -2.01 6.82 -8.64
CA ASN A 62 -1.44 8.03 -9.25
C ASN A 62 -1.08 7.80 -10.72
N PRO A 63 -2.05 7.47 -11.59
CA PRO A 63 -1.76 7.06 -12.98
C PRO A 63 -1.10 8.16 -13.83
N GLY A 64 -1.26 9.43 -13.45
CA GLY A 64 -0.63 10.58 -14.09
C GLY A 64 0.84 10.79 -13.72
N LEU A 65 1.34 10.11 -12.65
CA LEU A 65 2.70 10.31 -12.16
C LEU A 65 3.64 9.21 -12.64
N GLY A 66 4.83 9.59 -13.12
CA GLY A 66 5.91 8.69 -13.53
C GLY A 66 6.70 8.13 -12.34
N LEU A 67 6.04 7.42 -11.42
CA LEU A 67 6.69 6.90 -10.22
C LEU A 67 7.59 5.72 -10.54
N THR A 68 8.77 5.69 -9.92
CA THR A 68 9.70 4.55 -9.93
C THR A 68 10.05 4.11 -8.51
N PHE A 69 10.41 2.83 -8.34
CA PHE A 69 10.60 2.26 -7.01
C PHE A 69 11.91 1.48 -6.91
N ARG A 70 12.57 1.60 -5.75
CA ARG A 70 13.77 0.82 -5.41
C ARG A 70 13.63 0.31 -3.98
N ASN A 71 13.69 -1.00 -3.79
CA ASN A 71 13.70 -1.60 -2.47
C ASN A 71 15.13 -1.92 -2.07
N VAL A 72 15.66 -1.21 -1.08
CA VAL A 72 16.98 -1.43 -0.48
C VAL A 72 16.87 -1.97 0.95
N GLY A 73 15.76 -2.64 1.27
CA GLY A 73 15.59 -3.36 2.53
C GLY A 73 16.63 -4.46 2.70
N TRP A 74 17.00 -4.74 3.95
CA TRP A 74 17.99 -5.77 4.26
C TRP A 74 17.59 -6.52 5.53
N SER A 75 17.37 -7.84 5.41
CA SER A 75 16.95 -8.66 6.55
C SER A 75 17.88 -8.51 7.74
N ALA A 76 17.29 -8.46 8.92
CA ALA A 76 17.97 -8.27 10.21
C ALA A 76 18.77 -6.96 10.35
N ASP A 77 18.63 -6.00 9.43
CA ASP A 77 19.33 -4.71 9.51
C ASP A 77 18.75 -3.79 10.59
N ASN A 78 19.54 -2.81 10.98
CA ASN A 78 19.18 -1.78 11.95
C ASN A 78 19.64 -0.39 11.48
N VAL A 79 19.34 0.64 12.26
CA VAL A 79 19.67 2.05 11.94
C VAL A 79 21.17 2.32 11.82
N PHE A 80 22.01 1.38 12.24
CA PHE A 80 23.47 1.45 12.11
C PHE A 80 24.00 0.71 10.87
N GLY A 81 23.13 -0.01 10.12
CA GLY A 81 23.51 -0.74 8.94
C GLY A 81 24.34 -2.01 9.21
N HIS A 82 24.29 -2.56 10.43
CA HIS A 82 25.18 -3.65 10.85
C HIS A 82 25.15 -4.86 9.95
N SER A 83 23.96 -5.28 9.48
CA SER A 83 23.83 -6.43 8.59
C SER A 83 24.46 -6.22 7.21
N ARG A 84 24.65 -4.97 6.79
CA ARG A 84 25.26 -4.61 5.50
C ARG A 84 26.78 -4.70 5.52
N ALA A 85 27.37 -4.83 6.71
CA ALA A 85 28.81 -5.04 6.83
C ALA A 85 29.28 -6.33 6.13
N VAL A 86 28.42 -7.37 6.12
CA VAL A 86 28.71 -8.71 5.56
C VAL A 86 29.95 -9.32 6.26
N PHE A 87 31.12 -9.32 5.64
CA PHE A 87 32.39 -9.83 6.20
C PHE A 87 33.30 -8.72 6.76
N ASP A 88 32.89 -7.45 6.62
CA ASP A 88 33.62 -6.33 7.21
C ASP A 88 33.24 -6.11 8.66
N ALA A 89 34.01 -5.30 9.39
CA ALA A 89 33.63 -4.83 10.73
C ALA A 89 32.26 -4.12 10.69
N ALA A 90 31.41 -4.35 11.69
CA ALA A 90 30.03 -3.84 11.75
C ALA A 90 29.95 -2.32 11.50
N ALA A 91 30.92 -1.54 11.98
CA ALA A 91 30.99 -0.09 11.79
C ALA A 91 31.05 0.34 10.31
N LYS A 92 31.50 -0.52 9.38
CA LYS A 92 31.52 -0.25 7.93
C LYS A 92 30.12 -0.37 7.28
N GLY A 93 29.20 -1.05 7.93
CA GLY A 93 27.85 -1.27 7.42
C GLY A 93 27.07 0.02 7.18
N PHE A 94 27.22 1.03 8.06
CA PHE A 94 26.58 2.33 7.88
C PHE A 94 27.03 3.07 6.61
N GLY A 95 28.30 3.00 6.27
CA GLY A 95 28.82 3.54 5.02
C GLY A 95 28.23 2.86 3.78
N LYS A 96 28.08 1.53 3.84
CA LYS A 96 27.43 0.74 2.77
C LYS A 96 25.95 1.08 2.65
N LEU A 97 25.22 1.23 3.76
CA LEU A 97 23.83 1.66 3.77
C LEU A 97 23.67 3.00 3.04
N ARG A 98 24.46 4.00 3.44
CA ARG A 98 24.42 5.33 2.82
C ARG A 98 24.71 5.26 1.32
N LYS A 99 25.71 4.48 0.93
CA LYS A 99 26.04 4.32 -0.49
C LYS A 99 24.90 3.68 -1.28
N GLN A 100 24.27 2.62 -0.77
CA GLN A 100 23.16 1.94 -1.44
C GLN A 100 21.96 2.87 -1.62
N VAL A 101 21.64 3.69 -0.61
CA VAL A 101 20.58 4.70 -0.73
C VAL A 101 20.94 5.78 -1.75
N ALA A 102 22.18 6.28 -1.73
CA ALA A 102 22.66 7.28 -2.69
C ALA A 102 22.63 6.75 -4.13
N ASP A 103 23.07 5.51 -4.35
CA ASP A 103 23.03 4.84 -5.66
C ASP A 103 21.59 4.66 -6.18
N ALA A 104 20.63 4.48 -5.29
CA ALA A 104 19.21 4.39 -5.62
C ALA A 104 18.59 5.75 -6.00
N LYS A 105 19.25 6.88 -5.72
CA LYS A 105 18.86 8.25 -6.07
C LYS A 105 17.41 8.59 -5.65
N PRO A 106 17.08 8.55 -4.35
CA PRO A 106 15.72 8.82 -3.87
C PRO A 106 15.30 10.28 -4.07
N THR A 107 14.02 10.51 -4.38
CA THR A 107 13.32 11.78 -4.15
C THR A 107 12.38 11.63 -2.95
N VAL A 108 11.99 10.39 -2.67
CA VAL A 108 11.18 9.99 -1.51
C VAL A 108 11.82 8.77 -0.85
N LEU A 109 11.94 8.81 0.49
CA LEU A 109 12.40 7.69 1.30
C LEU A 109 11.26 7.23 2.23
N ILE A 110 10.92 5.94 2.19
CA ILE A 110 10.04 5.31 3.16
C ILE A 110 10.91 4.39 4.02
N ILE A 111 11.00 4.70 5.32
CA ILE A 111 11.98 4.11 6.24
C ILE A 111 11.28 3.28 7.31
N GLY A 112 11.58 1.97 7.39
CA GLY A 112 10.99 1.04 8.35
C GLY A 112 12.05 0.28 9.16
N TYR A 113 12.41 0.80 10.33
CA TYR A 113 13.29 0.17 11.32
C TYR A 113 12.59 0.03 12.68
N GLY A 114 13.26 -0.63 13.65
CA GLY A 114 12.81 -0.74 15.02
C GLY A 114 12.50 -2.16 15.49
N SER A 115 12.03 -3.05 14.60
CA SER A 115 11.63 -4.42 14.98
C SER A 115 12.77 -5.20 15.61
N ASN A 116 13.98 -5.13 15.05
CA ASN A 116 15.14 -5.85 15.57
C ASN A 116 15.71 -5.17 16.84
N ALA A 117 15.76 -3.83 16.82
CA ALA A 117 16.28 -3.08 17.96
C ALA A 117 15.42 -3.24 19.23
N ALA A 118 14.11 -3.48 19.06
CA ALA A 118 13.20 -3.69 20.19
C ALA A 118 13.52 -4.96 21.02
N TYR A 119 14.37 -5.87 20.54
CA TYR A 119 14.85 -6.99 21.32
C TYR A 119 15.84 -6.56 22.42
N ASP A 120 16.45 -5.38 22.31
CA ASP A 120 17.31 -4.79 23.33
C ASP A 120 16.50 -4.15 24.49
N GLY A 121 15.15 -4.20 24.42
CA GLY A 121 14.25 -3.66 25.42
C GLY A 121 14.41 -2.15 25.62
N GLU A 122 13.98 -1.66 26.80
CA GLU A 122 14.07 -0.25 27.16
C GLU A 122 15.53 0.26 27.23
N ALA A 123 16.46 -0.61 27.62
CA ALA A 123 17.88 -0.26 27.73
C ALA A 123 18.51 0.11 26.37
N GLY A 124 18.03 -0.47 25.27
CA GLY A 124 18.51 -0.18 23.90
C GLY A 124 17.94 1.11 23.31
N LEU A 125 16.87 1.64 23.89
CA LEU A 125 16.10 2.75 23.31
C LEU A 125 16.92 4.04 23.11
N PRO A 126 17.76 4.51 24.05
CA PRO A 126 18.54 5.73 23.83
C PRO A 126 19.52 5.60 22.65
N ALA A 127 20.19 4.47 22.51
CA ALA A 127 21.10 4.21 21.40
C ALA A 127 20.36 4.14 20.08
N PHE A 128 19.18 3.50 20.06
CA PHE A 128 18.32 3.44 18.87
C PHE A 128 17.87 4.83 18.41
N VAL A 129 17.38 5.68 19.32
CA VAL A 129 16.95 7.05 19.01
C VAL A 129 18.10 7.87 18.43
N ALA A 130 19.28 7.83 19.09
CA ALA A 130 20.47 8.54 18.60
C ALA A 130 20.90 8.02 17.22
N GLY A 131 20.89 6.70 17.03
CA GLY A 131 21.20 6.05 15.74
C GLY A 131 20.22 6.40 14.64
N TYR A 132 18.91 6.45 14.96
CA TYR A 132 17.88 6.81 13.97
C TYR A 132 18.03 8.28 13.54
N LYS A 133 18.20 9.21 14.48
CA LYS A 133 18.46 10.62 14.17
C LYS A 133 19.70 10.80 13.30
N ARG A 134 20.80 10.13 13.66
CA ARG A 134 22.02 10.10 12.83
C ARG A 134 21.77 9.57 11.42
N LEU A 135 20.94 8.52 11.27
CA LEU A 135 20.59 7.96 9.97
C LEU A 135 19.84 9.00 9.14
N LEU A 136 18.82 9.64 9.70
CA LEU A 136 18.05 10.68 9.00
C LEU A 136 18.95 11.83 8.56
N ASP A 137 19.83 12.33 9.44
CA ASP A 137 20.78 13.41 9.10
C ASP A 137 21.73 13.00 7.97
N ALA A 138 22.19 11.75 7.96
CA ALA A 138 23.07 11.24 6.92
C ALA A 138 22.39 11.01 5.56
N LEU A 139 21.05 10.86 5.56
CA LEU A 139 20.23 10.65 4.36
C LEU A 139 19.51 11.93 3.90
N ALA A 140 19.53 13.00 4.71
CA ALA A 140 18.95 14.29 4.36
C ALA A 140 19.70 14.91 3.18
N GLY A 141 19.38 14.48 1.98
CA GLY A 141 19.81 15.11 0.75
C GLY A 141 18.93 16.31 0.43
N THR A 142 19.38 17.18 -0.47
CA THR A 142 18.60 18.34 -0.89
C THR A 142 17.29 17.91 -1.54
N GLY A 143 16.16 18.19 -0.88
CA GLY A 143 14.82 17.94 -1.40
C GLY A 143 14.28 16.50 -1.24
N VAL A 144 14.98 15.60 -0.55
CA VAL A 144 14.47 14.25 -0.25
C VAL A 144 13.38 14.33 0.81
N ARG A 145 12.16 13.88 0.49
CA ARG A 145 11.03 13.78 1.40
C ARG A 145 11.02 12.40 2.06
N MET A 146 10.71 12.34 3.36
CA MET A 146 10.81 11.12 4.13
C MET A 146 9.50 10.77 4.82
N ALA A 147 9.19 9.47 4.89
CA ALA A 147 8.15 8.91 5.74
C ALA A 147 8.76 7.83 6.63
N LEU A 148 8.34 7.80 7.90
CA LEU A 148 8.79 6.80 8.86
C LEU A 148 7.65 5.80 9.12
N LEU A 149 7.97 4.52 9.09
CA LEU A 149 7.05 3.44 9.45
C LEU A 149 7.37 2.93 10.84
N SER A 150 6.34 2.68 11.64
CA SER A 150 6.52 1.90 12.86
C SER A 150 6.87 0.44 12.53
N PRO A 151 7.43 -0.33 13.49
CA PRO A 151 7.39 -1.79 13.44
C PRO A 151 5.95 -2.31 13.31
N VAL A 152 5.82 -3.60 13.03
CA VAL A 152 4.54 -4.31 13.09
C VAL A 152 4.44 -5.10 14.39
N ARG A 153 3.22 -5.30 14.90
CA ARG A 153 2.96 -6.13 16.06
C ARG A 153 3.24 -7.60 15.73
N LEU A 154 3.83 -8.33 16.66
CA LEU A 154 3.98 -9.77 16.57
C LEU A 154 2.65 -10.46 16.91
N GLU A 155 2.30 -11.48 16.14
CA GLU A 155 1.11 -12.30 16.39
C GLU A 155 1.43 -13.48 17.30
N LYS A 156 0.51 -13.75 18.23
CA LYS A 156 0.58 -14.95 19.05
C LYS A 156 0.26 -16.19 18.22
N MET A 157 1.21 -17.10 18.19
CA MET A 157 1.11 -18.38 17.48
C MET A 157 0.94 -19.52 18.49
N LYS A 158 0.63 -20.71 17.95
CA LYS A 158 0.57 -21.92 18.79
C LYS A 158 1.97 -22.37 19.23
N PRO A 159 2.10 -23.05 20.40
CA PRO A 159 3.36 -23.69 20.76
C PRO A 159 3.91 -24.57 19.64
N PRO A 160 5.26 -24.67 19.45
CA PRO A 160 6.30 -24.23 20.38
C PRO A 160 6.78 -22.78 20.22
N LEU A 161 6.08 -21.95 19.43
CA LEU A 161 6.46 -20.54 19.28
C LEU A 161 6.20 -19.76 20.56
N PRO A 162 7.10 -18.83 20.96
CA PRO A 162 7.02 -18.09 22.19
C PRO A 162 5.82 -17.13 22.20
N ASP A 163 5.35 -16.77 23.39
CA ASP A 163 4.37 -15.71 23.55
C ASP A 163 5.02 -14.35 23.24
N PRO A 164 4.49 -13.56 22.30
CA PRO A 164 5.08 -12.28 21.91
C PRO A 164 4.73 -11.11 22.85
N ALA A 165 4.05 -11.32 23.97
CA ALA A 165 3.53 -10.26 24.83
C ALA A 165 4.63 -9.26 25.23
N GLN A 166 5.72 -9.74 25.85
CA GLN A 166 6.85 -8.89 26.26
C GLN A 166 7.49 -8.16 25.07
N GLN A 167 7.64 -8.84 23.95
CA GLN A 167 8.22 -8.22 22.77
C GLN A 167 7.30 -7.14 22.18
N ASN A 168 5.99 -7.31 22.26
CA ASN A 168 5.04 -6.29 21.84
C ASN A 168 5.04 -5.06 22.79
N GLU A 169 5.32 -5.23 24.08
CA GLU A 169 5.57 -4.11 25.00
C GLU A 169 6.81 -3.32 24.56
N ASN A 170 7.92 -3.99 24.29
CA ASN A 170 9.12 -3.35 23.76
C ASN A 170 8.82 -2.62 22.43
N LEU A 171 8.12 -3.26 21.51
CA LEU A 171 7.73 -2.65 20.23
C LEU A 171 6.87 -1.38 20.40
N THR A 172 6.06 -1.32 21.48
CA THR A 172 5.30 -0.09 21.83
C THR A 172 6.24 1.07 22.14
N LEU A 173 7.31 0.83 22.93
CA LEU A 173 8.31 1.86 23.26
C LEU A 173 9.03 2.37 22.02
N TYR A 174 9.46 1.45 21.16
CA TYR A 174 10.16 1.81 19.91
C TYR A 174 9.24 2.52 18.91
N THR A 175 7.97 2.13 18.84
CA THR A 175 6.96 2.83 18.03
C THR A 175 6.77 4.27 18.49
N ALA A 176 6.62 4.48 19.80
CA ALA A 176 6.49 5.82 20.38
C ALA A 176 7.75 6.68 20.12
N ALA A 177 8.94 6.09 20.22
CA ALA A 177 10.18 6.78 19.90
C ALA A 177 10.28 7.22 18.45
N ILE A 178 9.87 6.35 17.48
CA ILE A 178 9.85 6.69 16.07
C ILE A 178 8.83 7.80 15.79
N ALA A 179 7.65 7.74 16.43
CA ALA A 179 6.64 8.80 16.34
C ALA A 179 7.19 10.14 16.82
N GLY A 180 7.86 10.17 17.98
CA GLY A 180 8.50 11.38 18.52
C GLY A 180 9.61 11.94 17.60
N ILE A 181 10.40 11.07 16.96
CA ILE A 181 11.40 11.50 15.98
C ILE A 181 10.71 12.11 14.75
N ALA A 182 9.62 11.50 14.26
CA ALA A 182 8.87 12.01 13.11
C ALA A 182 8.25 13.38 13.42
N GLU A 183 7.66 13.56 14.61
CA GLU A 183 7.12 14.84 15.08
C GLU A 183 8.20 15.93 15.18
N GLU A 184 9.34 15.63 15.84
CA GLU A 184 10.47 16.55 15.96
C GLU A 184 10.99 17.02 14.60
N ARG A 185 10.99 16.12 13.60
CA ARG A 185 11.52 16.37 12.26
C ARG A 185 10.44 16.79 11.25
N LYS A 186 9.19 16.88 11.65
CA LYS A 186 8.02 17.16 10.79
C LYS A 186 7.94 16.19 9.60
N LEU A 187 8.15 14.92 9.86
CA LEU A 187 8.09 13.84 8.87
C LEU A 187 6.77 13.10 8.99
N LEU A 188 6.27 12.58 7.87
CA LEU A 188 5.12 11.70 7.86
C LEU A 188 5.43 10.44 8.69
N PHE A 189 4.56 10.12 9.64
CA PHE A 189 4.59 8.88 10.40
C PHE A 189 3.42 7.97 10.03
N VAL A 190 3.71 6.69 9.79
CA VAL A 190 2.70 5.66 9.53
C VAL A 190 2.75 4.60 10.61
N ASP A 191 1.76 4.59 11.49
CA ASP A 191 1.68 3.67 12.62
C ASP A 191 1.08 2.32 12.20
N LEU A 192 1.93 1.43 11.66
CA LEU A 192 1.55 0.05 11.36
C LEU A 192 1.33 -0.76 12.64
N PHE A 193 2.04 -0.45 13.73
CA PHE A 193 1.89 -1.17 14.99
C PHE A 193 0.48 -1.04 15.57
N ARG A 194 -0.13 0.13 15.46
CA ARG A 194 -1.48 0.41 15.93
C ARG A 194 -2.55 -0.04 14.94
N HIS A 195 -2.36 0.24 13.66
CA HIS A 195 -3.44 0.17 12.66
C HIS A 195 -3.45 -1.13 11.83
N LEU A 196 -2.33 -1.86 11.74
CA LEU A 196 -2.31 -3.13 11.04
C LEU A 196 -2.97 -4.21 11.91
N ARG A 197 -4.22 -4.54 11.57
CA ARG A 197 -5.05 -5.51 12.29
C ARG A 197 -5.70 -6.49 11.33
N ALA A 198 -5.94 -7.71 11.81
CA ALA A 198 -6.79 -8.68 11.14
C ALA A 198 -8.27 -8.23 11.20
N ASP A 199 -9.05 -8.54 10.16
CA ASP A 199 -10.48 -8.22 10.12
C ASP A 199 -11.30 -9.23 10.93
N SER A 200 -10.76 -10.43 11.16
CA SER A 200 -11.38 -11.45 12.01
C SER A 200 -10.34 -12.17 12.86
N PRO A 201 -10.75 -12.85 13.95
CA PRO A 201 -9.85 -13.63 14.80
C PRO A 201 -9.16 -14.81 14.07
N GLU A 202 -9.75 -15.29 12.99
CA GLU A 202 -9.25 -16.41 12.19
C GLU A 202 -8.21 -15.95 11.18
N GLU A 203 -8.24 -14.67 10.76
CA GLU A 203 -7.29 -14.12 9.83
C GLU A 203 -5.91 -14.00 10.46
N ARG A 204 -4.91 -14.42 9.72
CA ARG A 204 -3.49 -14.24 10.06
C ARG A 204 -2.83 -13.27 9.09
N LEU A 205 -2.14 -12.30 9.65
CA LEU A 205 -1.36 -11.34 8.87
C LEU A 205 0.12 -11.73 8.74
N THR A 206 0.53 -12.75 9.51
CA THR A 206 1.89 -13.29 9.48
C THR A 206 1.90 -14.77 9.15
N SER A 207 3.02 -15.26 8.63
CA SER A 207 3.24 -16.69 8.38
C SER A 207 3.77 -17.43 9.63
N ASN A 208 4.43 -16.73 10.54
CA ASN A 208 5.13 -17.32 11.68
C ASN A 208 5.12 -16.43 12.94
N GLY A 209 4.17 -15.51 13.06
CA GLY A 209 4.06 -14.55 14.15
C GLY A 209 4.92 -13.30 14.00
N ILE A 210 5.89 -13.28 13.08
CA ILE A 210 6.85 -12.19 12.88
C ILE A 210 6.76 -11.60 11.47
N HIS A 211 6.78 -12.47 10.45
CA HIS A 211 6.87 -12.07 9.05
C HIS A 211 5.48 -11.98 8.42
N LEU A 212 5.13 -10.81 7.91
CA LEU A 212 3.88 -10.62 7.20
C LEU A 212 3.75 -11.62 6.03
N ASN A 213 2.56 -12.18 5.88
CA ASN A 213 2.13 -12.95 4.72
C ASN A 213 1.51 -12.04 3.64
N ALA A 214 0.89 -12.60 2.61
CA ALA A 214 0.28 -11.84 1.53
C ALA A 214 -0.81 -10.87 2.04
N SER A 215 -1.73 -11.32 2.92
CA SER A 215 -2.75 -10.46 3.56
C SER A 215 -2.12 -9.34 4.38
N GLY A 216 -1.10 -9.66 5.16
CA GLY A 216 -0.38 -8.67 5.95
C GLY A 216 0.28 -7.58 5.10
N TYR A 217 0.95 -7.94 4.00
CA TYR A 217 1.54 -6.97 3.08
C TYR A 217 0.50 -6.20 2.28
N LEU A 218 -0.62 -6.83 1.93
CA LEU A 218 -1.74 -6.12 1.30
C LEU A 218 -2.27 -5.02 2.21
N LYS A 219 -2.61 -5.34 3.47
CA LYS A 219 -3.12 -4.37 4.45
C LYS A 219 -2.09 -3.31 4.84
N ALA A 220 -0.83 -3.69 5.03
CA ALA A 220 0.25 -2.73 5.27
C ALA A 220 0.40 -1.76 4.08
N GLY A 221 0.35 -2.27 2.86
CA GLY A 221 0.38 -1.47 1.64
C GLY A 221 -0.78 -0.47 1.56
N GLN A 222 -2.00 -0.90 1.93
CA GLN A 222 -3.18 -0.04 1.98
C GLN A 222 -3.03 1.10 2.99
N LEU A 223 -2.56 0.79 4.21
CA LEU A 223 -2.31 1.79 5.25
C LEU A 223 -1.26 2.82 4.83
N ILE A 224 -0.14 2.36 4.26
CA ILE A 224 0.93 3.24 3.79
C ILE A 224 0.43 4.10 2.61
N ALA A 225 -0.21 3.49 1.61
CA ALA A 225 -0.71 4.20 0.42
C ALA A 225 -1.77 5.26 0.80
N ALA A 226 -2.67 4.95 1.73
CA ALA A 226 -3.67 5.90 2.22
C ALA A 226 -3.05 7.13 2.87
N ARG A 227 -1.94 6.96 3.60
CA ARG A 227 -1.22 8.05 4.29
C ARG A 227 -0.35 8.89 3.34
N ILE A 228 0.08 8.33 2.22
CA ILE A 228 0.89 9.03 1.20
C ILE A 228 -0.01 9.67 0.11
N GLY A 229 -1.34 9.71 0.32
CA GLY A 229 -2.27 10.33 -0.62
C GLY A 229 -2.59 9.49 -1.87
N ALA A 230 -2.23 8.20 -1.87
CA ALA A 230 -2.50 7.26 -2.96
C ALA A 230 -3.62 6.26 -2.64
N GLY A 231 -4.47 6.57 -1.68
CA GLY A 231 -5.67 5.78 -1.42
C GLY A 231 -6.56 5.74 -2.66
N GLY A 232 -6.88 4.56 -3.17
CA GLY A 232 -7.78 4.39 -4.30
C GLY A 232 -9.08 5.15 -4.05
N LYS A 233 -9.45 6.05 -4.97
CA LYS A 233 -10.71 6.79 -4.85
C LYS A 233 -11.84 5.83 -5.18
N ALA A 234 -12.71 5.57 -4.20
CA ALA A 234 -13.91 4.77 -4.42
C ALA A 234 -14.69 5.32 -5.62
N ALA A 235 -15.01 4.46 -6.57
CA ALA A 235 -15.80 4.80 -7.74
C ALA A 235 -17.26 4.43 -7.47
N ALA A 236 -18.18 5.33 -7.81
CA ALA A 236 -19.60 5.07 -7.72
C ALA A 236 -20.31 5.59 -8.96
N LEU A 237 -21.26 4.81 -9.47
CA LEU A 237 -22.07 5.13 -10.63
C LEU A 237 -23.53 4.83 -10.32
N ALA A 238 -24.40 5.79 -10.55
CA ALA A 238 -25.83 5.60 -10.52
C ALA A 238 -26.46 5.93 -11.87
N ILE A 239 -27.29 5.02 -12.39
CA ILE A 239 -27.99 5.11 -13.68
C ILE A 239 -29.50 4.97 -13.43
N ASP A 240 -30.31 5.75 -14.14
CA ASP A 240 -31.75 5.53 -14.29
C ASP A 240 -32.03 4.80 -15.62
N ALA A 241 -32.49 3.55 -15.53
CA ALA A 241 -32.89 2.76 -16.69
C ALA A 241 -34.32 3.05 -17.15
N GLY A 242 -35.16 3.70 -16.33
CA GLY A 242 -36.51 4.12 -16.69
C GLY A 242 -36.48 5.35 -17.60
N LYS A 243 -35.59 6.28 -17.31
CA LYS A 243 -35.23 7.42 -18.17
C LYS A 243 -33.72 7.35 -18.41
N PRO A 244 -33.27 6.64 -19.48
CA PRO A 244 -31.86 6.33 -19.64
C PRO A 244 -30.95 7.55 -19.46
N GLY A 245 -30.18 7.57 -18.36
CA GLY A 245 -29.33 8.70 -18.00
C GLY A 245 -28.44 8.40 -16.78
N VAL A 246 -27.32 9.10 -16.71
CA VAL A 246 -26.44 9.07 -15.53
C VAL A 246 -27.00 9.98 -14.46
N VAL A 247 -27.31 9.43 -13.30
CA VAL A 247 -27.79 10.17 -12.12
C VAL A 247 -26.63 10.76 -11.35
N SER A 248 -25.57 9.97 -11.14
CA SER A 248 -24.32 10.42 -10.52
C SER A 248 -23.15 9.56 -10.96
N ALA A 249 -21.96 10.17 -11.05
CA ALA A 249 -20.70 9.51 -11.34
C ALA A 249 -19.59 10.09 -10.45
N LYS A 250 -18.94 9.26 -9.64
CA LYS A 250 -17.85 9.65 -8.77
C LYS A 250 -16.60 8.87 -9.14
N GLY A 251 -15.47 9.55 -9.38
CA GLY A 251 -14.21 8.93 -9.73
C GLY A 251 -14.16 8.24 -11.09
N LEU A 252 -15.14 8.53 -11.97
CA LEU A 252 -15.23 7.98 -13.32
C LEU A 252 -16.03 8.91 -14.25
N GLN A 253 -15.85 8.72 -15.56
CA GLN A 253 -16.63 9.34 -16.63
C GLN A 253 -17.44 8.25 -17.34
N VAL A 254 -18.65 8.62 -17.80
CA VAL A 254 -19.56 7.71 -18.51
C VAL A 254 -19.94 8.32 -19.84
N ASP A 255 -19.75 7.57 -20.90
CA ASP A 255 -20.08 7.95 -22.26
C ASP A 255 -20.94 6.89 -22.94
N GLU A 256 -21.59 7.25 -24.04
CA GLU A 256 -22.33 6.33 -24.91
C GLU A 256 -23.39 5.48 -24.18
N LEU A 257 -24.11 6.07 -23.21
CA LEU A 257 -25.16 5.37 -22.48
C LEU A 257 -26.39 5.19 -23.37
N GLU A 258 -26.71 3.93 -23.71
CA GLU A 258 -27.86 3.55 -24.50
C GLU A 258 -28.65 2.44 -23.82
N LYS A 259 -29.97 2.42 -24.07
CA LYS A 259 -30.84 1.32 -23.67
C LYS A 259 -31.55 0.75 -24.89
N LYS A 260 -31.36 -0.54 -25.14
CA LYS A 260 -32.05 -1.29 -26.21
C LYS A 260 -32.81 -2.47 -25.58
N GLY A 261 -34.14 -2.33 -25.46
CA GLY A 261 -34.96 -3.32 -24.75
C GLY A 261 -34.61 -3.44 -23.27
N GLU A 262 -34.15 -4.61 -22.85
CA GLU A 262 -33.75 -4.91 -21.46
C GLU A 262 -32.20 -4.86 -21.27
N THR A 263 -31.50 -4.36 -22.26
CA THR A 263 -30.03 -4.21 -22.22
C THR A 263 -29.66 -2.73 -22.14
N ILE A 264 -28.74 -2.41 -21.25
CA ILE A 264 -28.13 -1.08 -21.10
C ILE A 264 -26.65 -1.21 -21.41
N THR A 265 -26.16 -0.42 -22.34
CA THR A 265 -24.73 -0.34 -22.69
C THR A 265 -24.19 1.05 -22.42
N PHE A 266 -22.95 1.14 -21.97
CA PHE A 266 -22.25 2.41 -21.72
C PHE A 266 -20.75 2.19 -21.66
N LYS A 267 -19.98 3.25 -21.85
CA LYS A 267 -18.54 3.24 -21.65
C LYS A 267 -18.17 3.92 -20.35
N VAL A 268 -17.19 3.38 -19.64
CA VAL A 268 -16.67 3.94 -18.38
C VAL A 268 -15.18 4.17 -18.51
N LEU A 269 -14.72 5.39 -18.27
CA LEU A 269 -13.33 5.73 -18.05
C LEU A 269 -13.14 6.10 -16.57
N ARG A 270 -12.32 5.33 -15.86
CA ARG A 270 -12.00 5.59 -14.45
C ARG A 270 -10.88 6.61 -14.35
N GLY A 271 -10.88 7.43 -13.27
CA GLY A 271 -9.77 8.34 -12.97
C GLY A 271 -8.52 7.63 -12.47
N SER A 272 -8.67 6.43 -11.88
CA SER A 272 -7.59 5.52 -11.47
C SER A 272 -8.05 4.08 -11.62
N LEU A 273 -7.12 3.13 -11.74
CA LEU A 273 -7.45 1.70 -11.65
C LEU A 273 -8.00 1.38 -10.25
N PRO A 274 -8.86 0.35 -10.10
CA PRO A 274 -9.35 -0.06 -8.79
C PRO A 274 -8.19 -0.52 -7.90
N SER A 275 -8.29 -0.33 -6.58
CA SER A 275 -7.28 -0.81 -5.64
C SER A 275 -7.50 -2.27 -5.27
N PHE A 276 -6.52 -2.89 -4.63
CA PHE A 276 -6.69 -4.20 -4.01
C PHE A 276 -7.62 -4.09 -2.80
N SER A 277 -8.59 -4.99 -2.69
CA SER A 277 -9.39 -5.13 -1.47
C SER A 277 -9.04 -6.42 -0.76
N ALA A 278 -8.79 -6.36 0.54
CA ALA A 278 -8.49 -7.53 1.37
C ALA A 278 -9.64 -8.54 1.42
N ALA A 279 -10.88 -8.07 1.26
CA ALA A 279 -12.10 -8.89 1.30
C ALA A 279 -12.62 -9.30 -0.09
N GLY A 280 -11.81 -9.11 -1.16
CA GLY A 280 -12.35 -9.25 -2.53
C GLY A 280 -13.44 -8.20 -2.84
N GLY A 281 -13.60 -7.21 -1.93
CA GLY A 281 -14.58 -6.14 -2.05
C GLY A 281 -14.25 -5.23 -3.21
N ALA A 282 -15.26 -4.92 -3.99
CA ALA A 282 -15.15 -4.03 -5.12
C ALA A 282 -15.15 -2.60 -4.64
N GLU A 283 -14.20 -1.82 -5.07
CA GLU A 283 -14.19 -0.36 -4.84
C GLU A 283 -15.18 0.40 -5.73
N GLN A 284 -15.86 -0.31 -6.61
CA GLN A 284 -16.89 0.29 -7.47
C GLN A 284 -18.28 -0.18 -7.08
N VAL A 285 -19.17 0.77 -6.79
CA VAL A 285 -20.58 0.51 -6.60
C VAL A 285 -21.33 0.99 -7.84
N LEU A 286 -22.13 0.09 -8.44
CA LEU A 286 -23.04 0.42 -9.53
C LEU A 286 -24.49 0.31 -9.04
N GLN A 287 -25.23 1.41 -9.10
CA GLN A 287 -26.66 1.47 -8.86
C GLN A 287 -27.38 1.64 -10.19
N VAL A 288 -28.44 0.84 -10.41
CA VAL A 288 -29.27 0.97 -11.61
C VAL A 288 -30.73 0.91 -11.19
N ALA A 289 -31.39 2.07 -11.21
CA ALA A 289 -32.83 2.20 -10.94
C ALA A 289 -33.65 1.99 -12.23
N GLY A 290 -34.94 1.72 -12.09
CA GLY A 290 -35.86 1.64 -13.24
C GLY A 290 -35.75 0.36 -14.10
N LEU A 291 -35.06 -0.66 -13.62
CA LEU A 291 -35.02 -1.99 -14.23
C LEU A 291 -36.37 -2.70 -14.05
N ARG A 292 -36.81 -3.47 -15.03
CA ARG A 292 -37.93 -4.43 -14.86
C ARG A 292 -37.53 -5.53 -13.90
N SER A 293 -38.51 -6.13 -13.18
CA SER A 293 -38.28 -7.25 -12.30
C SER A 293 -37.59 -8.39 -13.03
N GLY A 294 -36.53 -8.95 -12.42
CA GLY A 294 -35.76 -10.04 -12.97
C GLY A 294 -34.29 -9.95 -12.62
N GLU A 295 -33.55 -10.95 -13.04
CA GLU A 295 -32.12 -11.08 -12.81
C GLU A 295 -31.35 -10.43 -13.98
N TYR A 296 -30.26 -9.72 -13.67
CA TYR A 296 -29.40 -9.04 -14.65
C TYR A 296 -27.94 -9.41 -14.41
N VAL A 297 -27.23 -9.53 -15.53
CA VAL A 297 -25.78 -9.78 -15.56
C VAL A 297 -25.08 -8.55 -16.09
N LEU A 298 -24.05 -8.10 -15.38
CA LEU A 298 -23.12 -7.07 -15.83
C LEU A 298 -21.91 -7.71 -16.46
N ARG A 299 -21.56 -7.27 -17.67
CA ARG A 299 -20.31 -7.60 -18.36
C ARG A 299 -19.47 -6.34 -18.56
N VAL A 300 -18.16 -6.50 -18.44
CA VAL A 300 -17.16 -5.47 -18.76
C VAL A 300 -16.25 -6.04 -19.82
N ASP A 301 -16.19 -5.40 -20.99
CA ASP A 301 -15.51 -5.91 -22.19
C ASP A 301 -15.86 -7.38 -22.51
N GLY A 302 -17.13 -7.75 -22.31
CA GLY A 302 -17.65 -9.10 -22.52
C GLY A 302 -17.45 -10.08 -21.37
N VAL A 303 -16.63 -9.74 -20.36
CA VAL A 303 -16.39 -10.58 -19.16
C VAL A 303 -17.48 -10.34 -18.11
N GLU A 304 -18.15 -11.41 -17.64
CA GLU A 304 -19.12 -11.30 -16.56
C GLU A 304 -18.45 -10.93 -15.24
N VAL A 305 -18.91 -9.84 -14.62
CA VAL A 305 -18.30 -9.29 -13.38
C VAL A 305 -19.27 -9.21 -12.22
N ALA A 306 -20.57 -9.21 -12.47
CA ALA A 306 -21.58 -9.21 -11.41
C ALA A 306 -22.92 -9.76 -11.96
N LYS A 307 -23.68 -10.38 -11.07
CA LYS A 307 -25.03 -10.89 -11.33
C LYS A 307 -25.89 -10.64 -10.10
N ALA A 308 -27.05 -10.01 -10.32
CA ALA A 308 -27.95 -9.64 -9.23
C ALA A 308 -29.39 -9.42 -9.76
N ASP A 309 -30.37 -9.39 -8.87
CA ASP A 309 -31.72 -9.01 -9.23
C ASP A 309 -31.92 -7.49 -9.31
N SER A 310 -33.03 -7.07 -9.92
CA SER A 310 -33.34 -5.65 -10.13
C SER A 310 -33.41 -4.81 -8.84
N SER A 311 -33.77 -5.42 -7.70
CA SER A 311 -33.83 -4.74 -6.40
C SER A 311 -32.43 -4.51 -5.83
N GLN A 312 -31.55 -5.48 -5.99
CA GLN A 312 -30.14 -5.36 -5.60
C GLN A 312 -29.41 -4.32 -6.46
N TRP A 313 -29.65 -4.30 -7.79
CA TRP A 313 -29.10 -3.24 -8.66
C TRP A 313 -29.56 -1.85 -8.24
N LYS A 314 -30.84 -1.71 -7.83
CA LYS A 314 -31.35 -0.44 -7.31
C LYS A 314 -30.70 -0.04 -5.98
N ALA A 315 -30.40 -1.00 -5.12
CA ALA A 315 -29.71 -0.76 -3.84
C ALA A 315 -28.22 -0.43 -4.02
N GLY A 316 -27.59 -1.00 -5.05
CA GLY A 316 -26.17 -0.86 -5.36
C GLY A 316 -25.45 -2.21 -5.28
N VAL A 317 -24.84 -2.59 -6.38
CA VAL A 317 -24.06 -3.81 -6.52
C VAL A 317 -22.58 -3.46 -6.55
N HIS A 318 -21.80 -4.14 -5.72
CA HIS A 318 -20.35 -4.06 -5.77
C HIS A 318 -19.83 -4.78 -7.02
N VAL A 319 -19.09 -4.06 -7.85
CA VAL A 319 -18.49 -4.59 -9.06
C VAL A 319 -17.02 -4.91 -8.81
N GLY A 320 -16.71 -6.20 -8.73
CA GLY A 320 -15.35 -6.73 -8.54
C GLY A 320 -14.92 -7.62 -9.71
N GLY A 321 -13.62 -7.74 -9.93
CA GLY A 321 -13.09 -8.57 -11.01
C GLY A 321 -13.10 -7.91 -12.40
N GLY A 322 -12.81 -8.71 -13.44
CA GLY A 322 -12.76 -8.28 -14.82
C GLY A 322 -11.44 -7.64 -15.26
N PRO A 323 -11.41 -7.04 -16.47
CA PRO A 323 -10.18 -6.66 -17.16
C PRO A 323 -9.26 -5.69 -16.41
N ASP A 324 -9.82 -4.78 -15.59
CA ASP A 324 -9.01 -3.84 -14.83
C ASP A 324 -8.32 -4.52 -13.64
N TYR A 325 -8.94 -5.52 -13.01
CA TYR A 325 -8.31 -6.31 -11.94
C TYR A 325 -7.21 -7.21 -12.48
N GLU A 326 -7.40 -7.82 -13.65
CA GLU A 326 -6.34 -8.59 -14.34
C GLU A 326 -5.16 -7.68 -14.70
N ARG A 327 -5.44 -6.45 -15.12
CA ARG A 327 -4.43 -5.45 -15.43
C ARG A 327 -3.61 -5.04 -14.21
N ILE A 328 -4.26 -4.83 -13.06
CA ILE A 328 -3.59 -4.52 -11.79
C ILE A 328 -2.69 -5.67 -11.36
N GLU A 329 -3.18 -6.90 -11.46
CA GLU A 329 -2.39 -8.08 -11.12
C GLU A 329 -1.18 -8.27 -12.05
N LYS A 330 -1.32 -7.91 -13.33
CA LYS A 330 -0.19 -7.87 -14.27
C LYS A 330 0.84 -6.82 -13.87
N ILE A 331 0.40 -5.61 -13.47
CA ILE A 331 1.31 -4.57 -12.92
C ILE A 331 2.04 -5.10 -11.70
N ARG A 332 1.34 -5.75 -10.77
CA ARG A 332 1.95 -6.31 -9.55
C ARG A 332 3.01 -7.37 -9.87
N LYS A 333 2.74 -8.27 -10.81
CA LYS A 333 3.71 -9.29 -11.25
C LYS A 333 4.95 -8.65 -11.86
N LEU A 334 4.77 -7.63 -12.71
CA LEU A 334 5.89 -6.86 -13.28
C LEU A 334 6.71 -6.13 -12.21
N ALA A 335 6.06 -5.59 -11.18
CA ALA A 335 6.74 -4.97 -10.04
C ALA A 335 7.58 -5.99 -9.26
N ILE A 336 7.06 -7.20 -9.04
CA ILE A 336 7.80 -8.30 -8.38
C ILE A 336 9.02 -8.70 -9.23
N GLU A 337 8.86 -8.90 -10.54
CA GLU A 337 9.96 -9.26 -11.46
C GLU A 337 11.02 -8.15 -11.48
N LYS A 338 10.62 -6.89 -11.58
CA LYS A 338 11.53 -5.74 -11.51
C LYS A 338 12.28 -5.72 -10.19
N ASN A 339 11.60 -5.96 -9.07
CA ASN A 339 12.22 -5.99 -7.75
C ASN A 339 13.22 -7.13 -7.61
N PHE A 340 12.93 -8.28 -8.20
CA PHE A 340 13.89 -9.40 -8.27
C PHE A 340 15.17 -9.00 -9.00
N PHE A 341 15.09 -8.37 -10.17
CA PHE A 341 16.27 -7.89 -10.89
C PHE A 341 17.02 -6.82 -10.11
N TYR A 342 16.29 -5.87 -9.50
CA TYR A 342 16.92 -4.81 -8.71
C TYR A 342 17.60 -5.36 -7.45
N PHE A 343 17.03 -6.38 -6.81
CA PHE A 343 17.66 -7.05 -5.66
C PHE A 343 19.06 -7.56 -6.03
N HIS A 344 19.19 -8.28 -7.13
CA HIS A 344 20.50 -8.79 -7.58
C HIS A 344 21.43 -7.68 -8.09
N ARG A 345 20.87 -6.57 -8.58
CA ARG A 345 21.63 -5.41 -9.01
C ARG A 345 22.33 -4.69 -7.87
N TYR A 346 21.66 -4.46 -6.74
CA TYR A 346 22.25 -3.73 -5.62
C TYR A 346 22.89 -4.63 -4.57
N ARG A 347 22.50 -5.90 -4.52
CA ARG A 347 22.97 -6.91 -3.56
C ARG A 347 23.33 -8.21 -4.26
N PRO A 348 24.38 -8.24 -5.09
CA PRO A 348 24.79 -9.46 -5.77
C PRO A 348 25.19 -10.54 -4.75
N ALA A 349 24.76 -11.79 -5.01
CA ALA A 349 24.95 -12.92 -4.09
C ALA A 349 26.43 -13.18 -3.77
N ASN A 350 27.30 -13.01 -4.76
CA ASN A 350 28.74 -13.26 -4.67
C ASN A 350 29.54 -11.97 -4.40
N TRP A 351 29.00 -11.05 -3.59
CA TRP A 351 29.64 -9.76 -3.33
C TRP A 351 31.13 -9.83 -2.98
N PRO A 352 31.59 -10.78 -2.13
CA PRO A 352 33.02 -10.90 -1.81
C PRO A 352 33.91 -11.14 -3.03
N TYR A 353 33.42 -11.88 -4.01
CA TYR A 353 34.13 -12.18 -5.25
C TYR A 353 33.98 -11.12 -6.33
N ILE A 354 32.89 -10.36 -6.31
CA ILE A 354 32.60 -9.33 -7.31
C ILE A 354 33.25 -8.00 -6.92
N TYR A 355 33.05 -7.55 -5.69
CA TYR A 355 33.46 -6.22 -5.20
C TYR A 355 34.33 -6.29 -3.94
N GLY A 356 34.42 -7.44 -3.28
CA GLY A 356 35.09 -7.62 -1.99
C GLY A 356 36.54 -8.06 -2.11
N PHE A 357 37.06 -8.63 -1.00
CA PHE A 357 38.45 -9.03 -0.84
C PHE A 357 38.89 -10.23 -1.69
N ARG A 358 37.93 -11.02 -2.20
CA ARG A 358 38.18 -12.20 -3.07
C ARG A 358 37.96 -11.91 -4.56
N ARG A 359 37.82 -10.67 -4.97
CA ARG A 359 37.56 -10.30 -6.37
C ARG A 359 38.62 -10.79 -7.36
N HIS A 360 39.83 -11.01 -6.88
CA HIS A 360 40.95 -11.51 -7.68
C HIS A 360 40.85 -13.02 -8.01
N GLU A 361 39.94 -13.75 -7.34
CA GLU A 361 39.83 -15.21 -7.50
C GLU A 361 38.90 -15.63 -8.64
N GLN A 362 37.93 -14.80 -9.02
CA GLN A 362 36.86 -15.16 -9.97
C GLN A 362 36.81 -14.30 -11.24
N GLY A 363 37.84 -13.56 -11.55
CA GLY A 363 37.88 -12.69 -12.74
C GLY A 363 37.00 -11.46 -12.57
N ASN A 364 36.56 -10.84 -13.70
CA ASN A 364 35.91 -9.56 -13.70
C ASN A 364 34.39 -9.65 -13.94
N ASN A 365 33.67 -10.34 -13.04
CA ASN A 365 32.21 -10.51 -13.15
C ASN A 365 31.44 -9.24 -12.78
N ALA A 366 32.11 -8.20 -12.22
CA ALA A 366 31.46 -6.93 -11.86
C ALA A 366 30.81 -6.21 -13.05
N VAL A 367 31.30 -6.44 -14.27
CA VAL A 367 30.77 -5.86 -15.52
C VAL A 367 29.37 -6.41 -15.86
N GLU A 368 28.99 -7.57 -15.33
CA GLU A 368 27.70 -8.21 -15.57
C GLU A 368 26.59 -7.59 -14.72
N ILE A 369 26.94 -7.01 -13.56
CA ILE A 369 25.95 -6.46 -12.63
C ILE A 369 25.13 -5.30 -13.22
N PRO A 370 25.71 -4.33 -13.96
CA PRO A 370 24.91 -3.28 -14.63
C PRO A 370 23.97 -3.81 -15.70
N LEU A 371 24.12 -5.04 -16.20
CA LEU A 371 23.22 -5.64 -17.19
C LEU A 371 21.81 -5.91 -16.64
N PHE A 372 21.61 -5.84 -15.33
CA PHE A 372 20.27 -5.81 -14.74
C PHE A 372 19.51 -4.49 -15.02
N ASP A 373 20.23 -3.38 -15.26
CA ASP A 373 19.60 -2.07 -15.46
C ASP A 373 18.62 -2.04 -16.64
N PRO A 374 18.94 -2.56 -17.86
CA PRO A 374 17.98 -2.63 -18.96
C PRO A 374 16.78 -3.56 -18.66
N LEU A 375 16.97 -4.66 -17.92
CA LEU A 375 15.87 -5.54 -17.53
C LEU A 375 14.90 -4.85 -16.56
N ILE A 376 15.43 -4.05 -15.63
CA ILE A 376 14.63 -3.22 -14.72
C ILE A 376 13.84 -2.17 -15.52
N ALA A 377 14.51 -1.46 -16.44
CA ALA A 377 13.89 -0.44 -17.27
C ALA A 377 12.78 -1.00 -18.17
N GLU A 378 12.94 -2.21 -18.74
CA GLU A 378 11.89 -2.90 -19.50
C GLU A 378 10.62 -3.10 -18.66
N LYS A 379 10.76 -3.57 -17.41
CA LYS A 379 9.60 -3.78 -16.53
C LYS A 379 8.95 -2.45 -16.12
N GLU A 380 9.74 -1.42 -15.86
CA GLU A 380 9.22 -0.06 -15.58
C GLU A 380 8.45 0.51 -16.77
N ALA A 381 8.93 0.34 -18.00
CA ALA A 381 8.23 0.75 -19.21
C ALA A 381 6.89 0.00 -19.38
N ALA A 382 6.89 -1.32 -19.15
CA ALA A 382 5.68 -2.12 -19.19
C ALA A 382 4.64 -1.69 -18.13
N ILE A 383 5.08 -1.40 -16.89
CA ILE A 383 4.24 -0.87 -15.83
C ILE A 383 3.67 0.50 -16.24
N ALA A 384 4.50 1.38 -16.80
CA ALA A 384 4.09 2.71 -17.24
C ALA A 384 2.99 2.66 -18.31
N SER A 385 3.05 1.71 -19.24
CA SER A 385 2.02 1.51 -20.27
C SER A 385 0.70 0.97 -19.71
N LEU A 386 0.75 0.23 -18.59
CA LEU A 386 -0.42 -0.39 -17.98
C LEU A 386 -1.09 0.47 -16.90
N ARG A 387 -0.42 1.45 -16.31
CA ARG A 387 -0.94 2.22 -15.18
C ARG A 387 -2.09 3.16 -15.54
N VAL A 388 -2.13 3.63 -16.80
CA VAL A 388 -3.14 4.60 -17.25
C VAL A 388 -4.46 3.88 -17.53
N PRO A 389 -5.58 4.27 -16.87
CA PRO A 389 -6.88 3.68 -17.14
C PRO A 389 -7.30 3.83 -18.63
N VAL A 390 -8.09 2.89 -19.11
CA VAL A 390 -8.69 2.93 -20.46
C VAL A 390 -10.19 2.81 -20.34
N ALA A 391 -10.92 3.39 -21.32
CA ALA A 391 -12.36 3.25 -21.37
C ALA A 391 -12.75 1.78 -21.54
N ARG A 392 -13.74 1.32 -20.77
CA ARG A 392 -14.28 -0.03 -20.78
C ARG A 392 -15.72 -0.03 -21.25
N ALA A 393 -16.10 -1.04 -22.05
CA ALA A 393 -17.47 -1.24 -22.46
C ALA A 393 -18.23 -2.04 -21.38
N TYR A 394 -19.29 -1.46 -20.86
CA TYR A 394 -20.19 -2.06 -19.87
C TYR A 394 -21.51 -2.47 -20.55
N GLU A 395 -21.97 -3.67 -20.26
CA GLU A 395 -23.27 -4.20 -20.68
C GLU A 395 -24.02 -4.78 -19.50
N LEU A 396 -25.16 -4.21 -19.15
CA LEU A 396 -26.09 -4.77 -18.18
C LEU A 396 -27.29 -5.34 -18.94
N ALA A 397 -27.42 -6.65 -18.95
CA ALA A 397 -28.46 -7.34 -19.71
C ALA A 397 -29.31 -8.25 -18.80
N ARG A 398 -30.63 -8.28 -19.03
CA ARG A 398 -31.53 -9.18 -18.33
C ARG A 398 -31.24 -10.63 -18.71
N VAL A 399 -31.15 -11.51 -17.72
CA VAL A 399 -31.03 -12.95 -17.95
C VAL A 399 -32.35 -13.43 -18.58
N LYS A 400 -32.29 -13.99 -19.77
CA LYS A 400 -33.47 -14.65 -20.37
C LYS A 400 -33.82 -15.83 -19.47
N GLY A 401 -34.98 -15.81 -18.84
CA GLY A 401 -35.50 -16.97 -18.15
C GLY A 401 -35.55 -18.12 -19.13
N GLY A 402 -34.88 -19.22 -18.80
CA GLY A 402 -35.10 -20.46 -19.54
C GLY A 402 -36.58 -20.75 -19.48
N ALA A 403 -37.23 -20.86 -20.63
CA ALA A 403 -38.57 -21.41 -20.65
C ALA A 403 -38.52 -22.77 -19.98
N LYS A 404 -39.27 -22.89 -18.82
CA LYS A 404 -39.53 -24.18 -18.21
C LYS A 404 -40.43 -25.01 -19.12
#